data_97d17e99d5f84da4b4bf395d815974ba
#
_entry.id   97d17e99d5f84da4b4bf395d815974ba
#
_cell.length_a   1.000
_cell.length_b   1.000
_cell.length_c   1.000
_cell.angle_alpha   90.00
_cell.angle_beta   90.00
_cell.angle_gamma   90.00
#
_symmetry.space_group_name_H-M   'P 1'
#
loop_
_entity.id
_entity.type
_entity.pdbx_description
1 polymer ?
#
loop_
_entity_poly.entity_id
_entity_poly.type
_entity_poly.pdbx_seq_one_letter_code
_entity_poly.pdbx_strand_id
1 'polypeptide(L)'
;MLNMINPRKRKQPLTEVTIYTDGACSGNPGPGGWAAILMAQGVEKEISGFEEETTNNRMELIAALKALQALNRPCRVNLYSDSAYLVSAFNENWIINWQKNGWKNAAKIPVANQDLWKALWKEHERHEITWHKVKGHADNEYNNRCDKMAVNEILRNSE
;
A
#
# COMPACT_ATOMS: atom_id res chain seq x y z
N MET A 1 -28.57 19.20 17.08
CA MET A 1 -27.83 19.00 16.82
C MET A 1 -27.50 18.41 16.20
N LEU A 2 -27.76 18.08 15.70
CA LEU A 2 -27.39 17.51 15.33
C LEU A 2 -26.54 17.33 14.64
N ASN A 3 -26.46 17.14 14.38
CA ASN A 3 -25.61 16.91 13.91
C ASN A 3 -24.66 17.40 14.01
N MET A 4 -24.89 17.21 14.65
CA MET A 4 -23.98 17.44 14.88
C MET A 4 -22.93 17.37 14.02
N ILE A 5 -22.92 16.79 13.00
CA ILE A 5 -21.86 16.87 12.03
C ILE A 5 -21.86 18.24 11.43
N ASN A 6 -20.72 18.88 11.51
CA ASN A 6 -20.55 20.20 10.93
C ASN A 6 -20.59 20.10 9.40
N PRO A 7 -21.64 20.64 8.74
CA PRO A 7 -21.72 20.53 7.28
C PRO A 7 -20.53 21.14 6.56
N ARG A 8 -19.94 22.19 7.11
CA ARG A 8 -18.75 22.79 6.48
C ARG A 8 -17.57 21.85 6.50
N LYS A 9 -17.40 21.14 7.60
CA LYS A 9 -16.33 20.18 7.72
C LYS A 9 -16.46 19.08 6.69
N ARG A 10 -17.69 18.59 6.48
CA ARG A 10 -17.93 17.56 5.50
C ARG A 10 -17.72 18.03 4.07
N LYS A 11 -17.88 19.32 3.83
CA LYS A 11 -17.75 19.89 2.49
C LYS A 11 -16.33 20.29 2.14
N GLN A 12 -15.43 20.31 3.12
CA GLN A 12 -14.04 20.59 2.82
C GLN A 12 -13.46 19.42 2.06
N PRO A 13 -12.85 19.66 0.90
CA PRO A 13 -12.25 18.57 0.15
C PRO A 13 -11.06 18.01 0.90
N LEU A 14 -10.90 16.70 0.81
CA LEU A 14 -9.71 16.06 1.32
C LEU A 14 -8.52 16.44 0.43
N THR A 15 -7.33 16.47 1.02
CA THR A 15 -6.12 16.67 0.26
C THR A 15 -5.93 15.50 -0.70
N GLU A 16 -5.65 15.80 -1.96
CA GLU A 16 -5.42 14.78 -2.95
C GLU A 16 -3.96 14.36 -2.94
N VAL A 17 -3.73 13.06 -2.88
CA VAL A 17 -2.37 12.50 -2.83
C VAL A 17 -2.28 11.39 -3.87
N THR A 18 -1.20 11.37 -4.62
CA THR A 18 -0.88 10.28 -5.52
C THR A 18 0.28 9.51 -4.93
N ILE A 19 0.14 8.19 -4.87
CA ILE A 19 1.17 7.32 -4.29
C ILE A 19 1.52 6.24 -5.28
N TYR A 20 2.82 6.00 -5.49
CA TYR A 20 3.34 4.84 -6.21
C TYR A 20 4.11 3.99 -5.22
N THR A 21 3.95 2.69 -5.30
CA THR A 21 4.61 1.75 -4.38
C THR A 21 5.18 0.57 -5.14
N ASP A 22 6.22 -0.02 -4.58
CA ASP A 22 6.77 -1.28 -5.11
C ASP A 22 7.48 -2.05 -4.01
N GLY A 23 7.58 -3.35 -4.20
CA GLY A 23 8.29 -4.24 -3.31
C GLY A 23 9.14 -5.21 -4.10
N ALA A 24 10.25 -5.62 -3.52
CA ALA A 24 11.18 -6.56 -4.15
C ALA A 24 11.71 -7.51 -3.10
N CYS A 25 12.06 -8.72 -3.52
CA CYS A 25 12.60 -9.72 -2.62
C CYS A 25 13.67 -10.54 -3.34
N SER A 26 14.80 -10.72 -2.69
CA SER A 26 15.89 -11.52 -3.24
C SER A 26 15.76 -12.94 -2.69
N GLY A 27 15.24 -13.84 -3.54
CA GLY A 27 14.74 -15.11 -3.05
C GLY A 27 13.34 -14.91 -2.46
N ASN A 28 12.59 -15.95 -2.25
CA ASN A 28 11.23 -15.80 -1.78
C ASN A 28 10.86 -17.02 -0.94
N PRO A 29 11.20 -17.03 0.37
CA PRO A 29 11.60 -15.89 1.20
C PRO A 29 13.07 -15.52 1.08
N GLY A 30 13.39 -14.32 1.60
CA GLY A 30 14.74 -13.79 1.63
C GLY A 30 14.73 -12.32 2.00
N PRO A 31 15.87 -11.62 1.84
CA PRO A 31 15.88 -10.18 2.12
C PRO A 31 15.04 -9.41 1.12
N GLY A 32 14.34 -8.43 1.59
CA GLY A 32 13.43 -7.65 0.75
C GLY A 32 13.52 -6.17 0.99
N GLY A 33 13.11 -5.41 0.00
CA GLY A 33 13.02 -3.97 0.07
C GLY A 33 11.66 -3.49 -0.38
N TRP A 34 11.28 -2.32 0.09
CA TRP A 34 10.03 -1.68 -0.32
C TRP A 34 10.26 -0.20 -0.53
N ALA A 35 9.43 0.42 -1.34
CA ALA A 35 9.58 1.84 -1.63
C ALA A 35 8.25 2.45 -2.00
N ALA A 36 8.13 3.75 -1.75
CA ALA A 36 6.97 4.53 -2.14
C ALA A 36 7.37 5.94 -2.49
N ILE A 37 6.62 6.53 -3.43
CA ILE A 37 6.72 7.94 -3.76
C ILE A 37 5.36 8.56 -3.51
N LEU A 38 5.31 9.56 -2.65
CA LEU A 38 4.08 10.27 -2.31
C LEU A 38 4.14 11.67 -2.91
N MET A 39 3.07 12.05 -3.60
CA MET A 39 3.00 13.35 -4.27
C MET A 39 1.74 14.08 -3.86
N ALA A 40 1.88 15.31 -3.41
CA ALA A 40 0.76 16.16 -3.06
C ALA A 40 1.17 17.61 -3.20
N GLN A 41 0.31 18.42 -3.83
CA GLN A 41 0.49 19.87 -3.88
C GLN A 41 1.87 20.28 -4.43
N GLY A 42 2.33 19.56 -5.44
CA GLY A 42 3.61 19.87 -6.09
C GLY A 42 4.86 19.39 -5.35
N VAL A 43 4.67 18.65 -4.25
CA VAL A 43 5.80 18.14 -3.46
C VAL A 43 5.85 16.62 -3.61
N GLU A 44 7.06 16.09 -3.80
CA GLU A 44 7.31 14.66 -3.81
C GLU A 44 8.06 14.25 -2.55
N LYS A 45 7.71 13.09 -2.01
CA LYS A 45 8.44 12.50 -0.90
C LYS A 45 8.70 11.04 -1.21
N GLU A 46 9.94 10.61 -1.02
CA GLU A 46 10.34 9.21 -1.21
C GLU A 46 10.55 8.57 0.16
N ILE A 47 10.03 7.36 0.32
CA ILE A 47 10.30 6.55 1.51
C ILE A 47 10.64 5.15 1.06
N SER A 48 11.49 4.46 1.82
CA SER A 48 11.88 3.10 1.51
C SER A 48 12.37 2.40 2.77
N GLY A 49 12.47 1.08 2.70
CA GLY A 49 12.93 0.31 3.83
C GLY A 49 13.32 -1.10 3.45
N PHE A 50 13.83 -1.84 4.42
CA PHE A 50 14.41 -3.15 4.24
C PHE A 50 13.88 -4.12 5.29
N GLU A 51 13.69 -5.38 4.89
CA GLU A 51 13.36 -6.48 5.78
C GLU A 51 14.35 -7.59 5.52
N GLU A 52 14.91 -8.15 6.60
CA GLU A 52 15.97 -9.15 6.48
C GLU A 52 15.44 -10.49 5.95
N GLU A 53 14.24 -10.86 6.35
CA GLU A 53 13.62 -12.11 5.92
C GLU A 53 12.13 -11.86 5.66
N THR A 54 11.75 -11.93 4.38
CA THR A 54 10.40 -11.59 3.99
C THR A 54 10.03 -12.26 2.67
N THR A 55 8.91 -11.85 2.08
CA THR A 55 8.46 -12.34 0.78
C THR A 55 8.12 -11.17 -0.11
N ASN A 56 8.05 -11.42 -1.42
CA ASN A 56 7.68 -10.38 -2.36
C ASN A 56 6.30 -9.80 -2.01
N ASN A 57 5.33 -10.66 -1.72
CA ASN A 57 3.98 -10.18 -1.37
C ASN A 57 3.99 -9.29 -0.13
N ARG A 58 4.75 -9.66 0.91
CA ARG A 58 4.83 -8.82 2.11
C ARG A 58 5.44 -7.45 1.78
N MET A 59 6.44 -7.42 0.92
CA MET A 59 7.07 -6.14 0.56
C MET A 59 6.11 -5.24 -0.19
N GLU A 60 5.28 -5.80 -1.07
CA GLU A 60 4.26 -5.02 -1.76
C GLU A 60 3.24 -4.44 -0.78
N LEU A 61 2.80 -5.24 0.19
CA LEU A 61 1.85 -4.78 1.19
C LEU A 61 2.45 -3.73 2.12
N ILE A 62 3.69 -3.95 2.55
CA ILE A 62 4.38 -3.02 3.46
C ILE A 62 4.61 -1.68 2.78
N ALA A 63 4.97 -1.67 1.49
CA ALA A 63 5.16 -0.42 0.76
C ALA A 63 3.88 0.43 0.81
N ALA A 64 2.73 -0.17 0.51
CA ALA A 64 1.46 0.54 0.55
C ALA A 64 1.12 0.99 1.97
N LEU A 65 1.31 0.12 2.95
CA LEU A 65 0.99 0.42 4.33
C LEU A 65 1.83 1.59 4.86
N LYS A 66 3.15 1.54 4.63
CA LYS A 66 4.04 2.61 5.10
C LYS A 66 3.72 3.94 4.43
N ALA A 67 3.38 3.90 3.14
CA ALA A 67 3.00 5.13 2.43
C ALA A 67 1.74 5.75 3.04
N LEU A 68 0.72 4.94 3.28
CA LEU A 68 -0.53 5.44 3.85
C LEU A 68 -0.34 5.93 5.28
N GLN A 69 0.47 5.21 6.06
CA GLN A 69 0.76 5.62 7.44
C GLN A 69 1.56 6.92 7.51
N ALA A 70 2.27 7.27 6.44
CA ALA A 70 3.02 8.52 6.40
C ALA A 70 2.11 9.74 6.25
N LEU A 71 0.86 9.56 5.90
CA LEU A 71 -0.10 10.64 5.78
C LEU A 71 -0.64 10.97 7.18
N ASN A 72 -0.51 12.23 7.58
CA ASN A 72 -0.84 12.63 8.96
C ASN A 72 -2.31 13.04 9.14
N ARG A 73 -3.12 12.93 8.11
CA ARG A 73 -4.55 13.21 8.15
C ARG A 73 -5.26 12.44 7.05
N PRO A 74 -6.59 12.28 7.14
CA PRO A 74 -7.33 11.62 6.05
C PRO A 74 -7.15 12.36 4.74
N CYS A 75 -6.94 11.61 3.67
CA CYS A 75 -6.68 12.15 2.33
C CYS A 75 -7.49 11.39 1.29
N ARG A 76 -7.62 12.00 0.11
CA ARG A 76 -8.11 11.29 -1.07
C ARG A 76 -6.89 10.80 -1.83
N VAL A 77 -6.74 9.48 -1.90
CA VAL A 77 -5.52 8.86 -2.37
C VAL A 77 -5.78 8.07 -3.65
N ASN A 78 -4.94 8.31 -4.66
CA ASN A 78 -4.81 7.40 -5.80
C ASN A 78 -3.52 6.63 -5.60
N LEU A 79 -3.63 5.34 -5.32
CA LEU A 79 -2.47 4.50 -5.06
C LEU A 79 -2.26 3.54 -6.21
N TYR A 80 -1.06 3.56 -6.76
CA TYR A 80 -0.66 2.78 -7.92
C TYR A 80 0.34 1.71 -7.52
N SER A 81 0.07 0.48 -7.90
CA SER A 81 0.95 -0.66 -7.64
C SER A 81 0.86 -1.64 -8.80
N ASP A 82 1.95 -2.33 -9.09
CA ASP A 82 1.91 -3.40 -10.09
C ASP A 82 1.53 -4.76 -9.46
N SER A 83 1.27 -4.79 -8.17
CA SER A 83 0.89 -6.01 -7.46
C SER A 83 -0.61 -6.29 -7.59
N ALA A 84 -0.97 -7.30 -8.36
CA ALA A 84 -2.37 -7.73 -8.44
C ALA A 84 -2.85 -8.23 -7.08
N TYR A 85 -1.97 -8.86 -6.32
CA TYR A 85 -2.28 -9.37 -4.97
C TYR A 85 -2.79 -8.24 -4.06
N LEU A 86 -2.12 -7.09 -4.09
CA LEU A 86 -2.54 -5.93 -3.30
C LEU A 86 -3.82 -5.31 -3.84
N VAL A 87 -3.81 -4.97 -5.13
CA VAL A 87 -4.88 -4.17 -5.74
C VAL A 87 -6.20 -4.95 -5.79
N SER A 88 -6.14 -6.21 -6.17
CA SER A 88 -7.35 -7.03 -6.27
C SER A 88 -7.98 -7.29 -4.91
N ALA A 89 -7.19 -7.36 -3.85
CA ALA A 89 -7.74 -7.60 -2.52
C ALA A 89 -8.77 -6.53 -2.13
N PHE A 90 -8.52 -5.29 -2.54
CA PHE A 90 -9.45 -4.20 -2.29
C PHE A 90 -10.53 -4.10 -3.37
N ASN A 91 -10.15 -4.20 -4.64
CA ASN A 91 -11.10 -3.99 -5.73
C ASN A 91 -12.07 -5.16 -5.91
N GLU A 92 -11.71 -6.37 -5.47
CA GLU A 92 -12.55 -7.55 -5.58
C GLU A 92 -13.11 -8.01 -4.24
N ASN A 93 -13.00 -7.16 -3.21
CA ASN A 93 -13.62 -7.39 -1.90
C ASN A 93 -13.09 -8.63 -1.17
N TRP A 94 -11.83 -9.01 -1.40
CA TRP A 94 -11.26 -10.16 -0.71
C TRP A 94 -11.25 -9.94 0.80
N ILE A 95 -10.87 -8.75 1.25
CA ILE A 95 -10.73 -8.46 2.68
C ILE A 95 -12.08 -8.50 3.37
N ILE A 96 -13.12 -7.96 2.72
CA ILE A 96 -14.47 -8.00 3.28
C ILE A 96 -14.90 -9.45 3.45
N ASN A 97 -14.64 -10.30 2.46
CA ASN A 97 -15.00 -11.71 2.54
C ASN A 97 -14.20 -12.43 3.64
N TRP A 98 -12.90 -12.12 3.77
CA TRP A 98 -12.09 -12.70 4.83
C TRP A 98 -12.60 -12.33 6.21
N GLN A 99 -13.03 -11.08 6.39
CA GLN A 99 -13.61 -10.64 7.66
C GLN A 99 -14.85 -11.44 8.01
N LYS A 100 -15.69 -11.70 7.02
CA LYS A 100 -16.91 -12.48 7.23
C LYS A 100 -16.61 -13.95 7.56
N ASN A 101 -15.50 -14.46 7.10
CA ASN A 101 -15.14 -15.87 7.24
C ASN A 101 -14.09 -16.10 8.33
N GLY A 102 -13.90 -15.14 9.25
CA GLY A 102 -12.97 -15.30 10.35
C GLY A 102 -11.52 -15.31 9.92
N TRP A 103 -11.20 -14.59 8.84
CA TRP A 103 -9.85 -14.51 8.28
C TRP A 103 -9.30 -15.84 7.78
N LYS A 104 -10.19 -16.62 7.21
CA LYS A 104 -9.84 -17.89 6.57
C LYS A 104 -10.26 -17.85 5.12
N ASN A 105 -9.49 -18.52 4.27
CA ASN A 105 -9.85 -18.63 2.86
C ASN A 105 -10.93 -19.71 2.65
N ALA A 106 -11.30 -19.97 1.40
CA ALA A 106 -12.35 -20.95 1.08
C ALA A 106 -12.00 -22.36 1.57
N ALA A 107 -10.72 -22.69 1.67
CA ALA A 107 -10.26 -23.98 2.16
C ALA A 107 -10.15 -24.02 3.70
N LYS A 108 -10.63 -22.97 4.39
CA LYS A 108 -10.59 -22.82 5.84
C LYS A 108 -9.16 -22.73 6.39
N ILE A 109 -8.22 -22.32 5.55
CA ILE A 109 -6.84 -22.08 5.95
C ILE A 109 -6.71 -20.59 6.31
N PRO A 110 -6.02 -20.26 7.41
CA PRO A 110 -5.83 -18.85 7.77
C PRO A 110 -5.21 -18.06 6.63
N VAL A 111 -5.74 -16.87 6.39
CA VAL A 111 -5.24 -15.99 5.32
C VAL A 111 -3.81 -15.57 5.63
N ALA A 112 -2.92 -15.66 4.65
CA ALA A 112 -1.53 -15.23 4.80
C ALA A 112 -1.47 -13.71 4.97
N ASN A 113 -0.49 -13.23 5.73
CA ASN A 113 -0.22 -11.80 5.89
C ASN A 113 -1.37 -11.04 6.56
N GLN A 114 -2.11 -11.70 7.44
CA GLN A 114 -3.25 -11.07 8.13
C GLN A 114 -2.85 -9.79 8.86
N ASP A 115 -1.67 -9.76 9.47
CA ASP A 115 -1.18 -8.58 10.18
C ASP A 115 -1.17 -7.36 9.27
N LEU A 116 -0.69 -7.54 8.05
CA LEU A 116 -0.60 -6.44 7.09
C LEU A 116 -1.96 -6.09 6.50
N TRP A 117 -2.77 -7.10 6.19
CA TRP A 117 -4.11 -6.86 5.65
C TRP A 117 -4.99 -6.11 6.62
N LYS A 118 -4.91 -6.45 7.91
CA LYS A 118 -5.70 -5.75 8.93
C LYS A 118 -5.24 -4.30 9.09
N ALA A 119 -3.94 -4.06 9.05
CA ALA A 119 -3.41 -2.71 9.13
C ALA A 119 -3.78 -1.90 7.89
N LEU A 120 -3.72 -2.51 6.71
CA LEU A 120 -4.11 -1.86 5.46
C LEU A 120 -5.60 -1.52 5.46
N TRP A 121 -6.44 -2.40 6.02
CA TRP A 121 -7.87 -2.12 6.10
C TRP A 121 -8.16 -0.89 6.94
N LYS A 122 -7.43 -0.71 8.04
CA LYS A 122 -7.57 0.49 8.88
C LYS A 122 -7.24 1.75 8.07
N GLU A 123 -6.20 1.70 7.25
CA GLU A 123 -5.84 2.83 6.41
C GLU A 123 -6.88 3.05 5.31
N HIS A 124 -7.42 1.97 4.76
CA HIS A 124 -8.46 2.05 3.75
C HIS A 124 -9.71 2.76 4.31
N GLU A 125 -10.04 2.52 5.58
CA GLU A 125 -11.16 3.19 6.24
C GLU A 125 -10.84 4.64 6.60
N ARG A 126 -9.57 4.94 6.84
CA ARG A 126 -9.14 6.29 7.25
C ARG A 126 -9.11 7.27 6.07
N HIS A 127 -8.83 6.77 4.88
CA HIS A 127 -8.71 7.59 3.67
C HIS A 127 -9.76 7.21 2.65
N GLU A 128 -9.92 8.05 1.62
CA GLU A 128 -10.66 7.66 0.42
C GLU A 128 -9.64 7.19 -0.60
N ILE A 129 -9.49 5.89 -0.75
CA ILE A 129 -8.43 5.33 -1.59
C ILE A 129 -9.03 4.69 -2.84
N THR A 130 -8.48 5.05 -4.00
CA THR A 130 -8.70 4.34 -5.24
C THR A 130 -7.44 3.55 -5.55
N TRP A 131 -7.58 2.24 -5.70
CA TRP A 131 -6.46 1.33 -5.92
C TRP A 131 -6.33 1.09 -7.42
N HIS A 132 -5.16 1.40 -7.98
CA HIS A 132 -4.89 1.27 -9.41
C HIS A 132 -3.77 0.28 -9.65
N LYS A 133 -4.00 -0.64 -10.58
CA LYS A 133 -2.93 -1.54 -10.98
C LYS A 133 -2.21 -0.95 -12.18
N VAL A 134 -0.90 -0.79 -12.06
CA VAL A 134 -0.08 -0.39 -13.19
C VAL A 134 0.48 -1.63 -13.87
N LYS A 135 0.87 -1.49 -15.13
CA LYS A 135 1.35 -2.62 -15.90
C LYS A 135 2.80 -2.98 -15.63
N GLY A 136 3.49 -2.23 -14.79
CA GLY A 136 4.83 -2.58 -14.37
C GLY A 136 5.83 -2.63 -15.51
N HIS A 137 5.87 -1.60 -16.35
CA HIS A 137 6.78 -1.56 -17.49
C HIS A 137 7.46 -0.22 -17.61
N ALA A 138 8.39 -0.16 -18.56
CA ALA A 138 9.26 0.98 -18.78
C ALA A 138 8.54 2.30 -18.99
N ASP A 139 7.26 2.26 -19.32
CA ASP A 139 6.50 3.48 -19.57
C ASP A 139 6.10 4.24 -18.33
N ASN A 140 6.23 3.63 -17.13
CA ASN A 140 5.83 4.30 -15.91
C ASN A 140 7.07 4.69 -15.10
N GLU A 141 7.42 5.96 -15.18
CA GLU A 141 8.60 6.49 -14.53
C GLU A 141 8.57 6.29 -13.01
N TYR A 142 7.42 6.54 -12.37
CA TYR A 142 7.34 6.46 -10.92
C TYR A 142 7.39 5.01 -10.44
N ASN A 143 6.76 4.11 -11.17
CA ASN A 143 6.83 2.69 -10.84
C ASN A 143 8.28 2.20 -10.94
N ASN A 144 8.98 2.63 -11.98
CA ASN A 144 10.39 2.25 -12.18
C ASN A 144 11.29 2.81 -11.09
N ARG A 145 11.02 4.05 -10.65
CA ARG A 145 11.78 4.64 -9.54
C ARG A 145 11.57 3.86 -8.25
N CYS A 146 10.34 3.48 -7.96
CA CYS A 146 10.05 2.67 -6.77
C CYS A 146 10.76 1.32 -6.83
N ASP A 147 10.77 0.68 -8.00
CA ASP A 147 11.47 -0.58 -8.18
C ASP A 147 12.95 -0.43 -7.85
N LYS A 148 13.60 0.58 -8.40
CA LYS A 148 15.01 0.82 -8.14
C LYS A 148 15.27 1.10 -6.67
N MET A 149 14.43 1.88 -6.04
CA MET A 149 14.57 2.19 -4.62
C MET A 149 14.44 0.93 -3.76
N ALA A 150 13.47 0.07 -4.07
CA ALA A 150 13.28 -1.17 -3.34
C ALA A 150 14.47 -2.10 -3.51
N VAL A 151 14.97 -2.26 -4.75
CA VAL A 151 16.14 -3.08 -5.03
C VAL A 151 17.38 -2.52 -4.33
N ASN A 152 17.54 -1.20 -4.33
CA ASN A 152 18.68 -0.55 -3.66
C ASN A 152 18.67 -0.81 -2.16
N GLU A 153 17.52 -0.91 -1.53
CA GLU A 153 17.46 -1.26 -0.11
C GLU A 153 18.05 -2.65 0.14
N ILE A 154 17.74 -3.59 -0.75
CA ILE A 154 18.30 -4.94 -0.62
C ILE A 154 19.82 -4.90 -0.79
N LEU A 155 20.31 -4.24 -1.84
CA LEU A 155 21.73 -4.18 -2.14
C LEU A 155 22.50 -3.48 -1.02
N ARG A 156 21.97 -2.39 -0.50
CA ARG A 156 22.62 -1.61 0.55
C ARG A 156 22.74 -2.37 1.86
N ASN A 157 21.80 -3.27 2.13
CA ASN A 157 21.75 -4.02 3.38
C ASN A 157 22.26 -5.44 3.26
N SER A 158 22.79 -5.82 2.11
CA SER A 158 23.26 -7.20 1.86
C SER A 158 24.74 -7.40 2.15
N GLU A 159 25.40 -6.44 2.74
CA GLU A 159 26.84 -6.52 3.01
C GLU A 159 27.16 -6.99 4.37
#